data_d99d0c1e92859f0b73ca3a220ce7ee45
#
_entry.id   d99d0c1e92859f0b73ca3a220ce7ee45
#
_cell.length_a   1.000
_cell.length_b   1.000
_cell.length_c   1.000
_cell.angle_alpha   90.00
_cell.angle_beta   90.00
_cell.angle_gamma   90.00
#
_symmetry.space_group_name_H-M   'P 1'
#
loop_
_entity.id
_entity.type
_entity.pdbx_description
1 polymer ?
#
loop_
_entity_poly.entity_id
_entity_poly.type
_entity_poly.pdbx_seq_one_letter_code
_entity_poly.pdbx_strand_id
1 'polypeptide(L)'
;MYDVIVIGAGPAGLQAALTLGRMHRSALLLDSGEYRNGTVLHMHNVAANDGTPPADFRAIARAQLAEYADVEVRDARVERIDGEQGAFTLELADGGTVAARRIVLATGMADELPAISGLQELWGVGAFSCPFCDGHEHAGKPIAVIGEAARAAHLIGLLGRIVSSITVFPTEGSFAEEDRATLEALGAVVASSSPLSIAREGETVTLTTAEGEASVAGIFVASVVSRQRAPFAEQLGLAMLPSGAIEIDDFGRTSVAGVSAAGDIAHRASLPGAMAAVALAVAAGQLAAVGHIQSLMAEGA
;
A
#
# COMPACT_ATOMS: atom_id res chain seq x y z
N MET A 1 3.56 -18.58 23.90
CA MET A 1 2.96 -18.85 22.59
C MET A 1 1.68 -18.02 22.50
N TYR A 2 1.54 -17.20 21.48
CA TYR A 2 0.39 -16.34 21.25
C TYR A 2 -0.72 -17.09 20.49
N ASP A 3 -1.97 -16.66 20.65
CA ASP A 3 -3.05 -17.14 19.78
C ASP A 3 -2.81 -16.68 18.33
N VAL A 4 -2.44 -15.41 18.15
CA VAL A 4 -2.19 -14.83 16.82
C VAL A 4 -0.96 -13.92 16.86
N ILE A 5 -0.05 -14.06 15.89
CA ILE A 5 0.96 -13.04 15.60
C ILE A 5 0.54 -12.27 14.35
N VAL A 6 0.54 -10.94 14.46
CA VAL A 6 0.29 -10.00 13.35
C VAL A 6 1.62 -9.40 12.91
N ILE A 7 1.95 -9.48 11.63
CA ILE A 7 3.22 -8.99 11.08
C ILE A 7 2.97 -7.75 10.23
N GLY A 8 3.43 -6.60 10.73
CA GLY A 8 3.27 -5.27 10.15
C GLY A 8 2.23 -4.42 10.88
N ALA A 9 2.62 -3.23 11.33
CA ALA A 9 1.77 -2.26 12.02
C ALA A 9 1.31 -1.10 11.11
N GLY A 10 1.03 -1.41 9.85
CA GLY A 10 0.21 -0.58 8.99
C GLY A 10 -1.27 -0.61 9.41
N PRO A 11 -2.17 0.11 8.71
CA PRO A 11 -3.59 0.17 9.07
C PRO A 11 -4.26 -1.20 9.22
N ALA A 12 -3.91 -2.17 8.38
CA ALA A 12 -4.45 -3.53 8.45
C ALA A 12 -4.03 -4.26 9.74
N GLY A 13 -2.73 -4.25 10.05
CA GLY A 13 -2.20 -4.95 11.23
C GLY A 13 -2.65 -4.30 12.54
N LEU A 14 -2.68 -2.97 12.62
CA LEU A 14 -3.20 -2.25 13.78
C LEU A 14 -4.66 -2.60 14.05
N GLN A 15 -5.50 -2.64 13.02
CA GLN A 15 -6.90 -3.03 13.17
C GLN A 15 -7.06 -4.51 13.53
N ALA A 16 -6.25 -5.40 12.96
CA ALA A 16 -6.28 -6.82 13.32
C ALA A 16 -5.94 -7.02 14.81
N ALA A 17 -4.86 -6.38 15.30
CA ALA A 17 -4.46 -6.43 16.69
C ALA A 17 -5.53 -5.85 17.63
N LEU A 18 -6.15 -4.72 17.25
CA LEU A 18 -7.25 -4.12 18.01
C LEU A 18 -8.44 -5.09 18.12
N THR A 19 -8.81 -5.73 17.03
CA THR A 19 -9.93 -6.68 17.02
C THR A 19 -9.64 -7.90 17.91
N LEU A 20 -8.40 -8.40 17.88
CA LEU A 20 -7.95 -9.51 18.75
C LEU A 20 -8.00 -9.10 20.24
N GLY A 21 -7.47 -7.92 20.58
CA GLY A 21 -7.48 -7.40 21.95
C GLY A 21 -8.89 -7.21 22.50
N ARG A 22 -9.82 -6.69 21.70
CA ARG A 22 -11.24 -6.53 22.09
C ARG A 22 -11.96 -7.85 22.36
N MET A 23 -11.43 -8.95 21.82
CA MET A 23 -11.95 -10.31 22.03
C MET A 23 -11.08 -11.13 23.00
N HIS A 24 -10.19 -10.45 23.74
CA HIS A 24 -9.29 -11.05 24.72
C HIS A 24 -8.51 -12.25 24.20
N ARG A 25 -8.01 -12.12 22.96
CA ARG A 25 -7.09 -13.10 22.34
C ARG A 25 -5.66 -12.63 22.52
N SER A 26 -4.80 -13.55 22.98
CA SER A 26 -3.38 -13.28 23.13
C SER A 26 -2.75 -12.98 21.77
N ALA A 27 -2.30 -11.74 21.56
CA ALA A 27 -1.77 -11.29 20.28
C ALA A 27 -0.41 -10.59 20.42
N LEU A 28 0.48 -10.81 19.46
CA LEU A 28 1.71 -10.05 19.29
C LEU A 28 1.68 -9.34 17.95
N LEU A 29 1.80 -8.01 17.96
CA LEU A 29 1.97 -7.19 16.78
C LEU A 29 3.46 -6.87 16.59
N LEU A 30 4.05 -7.33 15.49
CA LEU A 30 5.45 -7.09 15.12
C LEU A 30 5.53 -6.00 14.06
N ASP A 31 6.33 -4.97 14.32
CA ASP A 31 6.48 -3.81 13.44
C ASP A 31 7.94 -3.58 13.05
N SER A 32 8.22 -3.58 11.74
CA SER A 32 9.54 -3.24 11.21
C SER A 32 9.80 -1.74 11.10
N GLY A 33 8.78 -0.90 11.30
CA GLY A 33 8.87 0.55 11.14
C GLY A 33 8.86 1.04 9.67
N GLU A 34 8.65 0.14 8.70
CA GLU A 34 8.61 0.49 7.29
C GLU A 34 7.18 0.51 6.75
N TYR A 35 6.73 1.68 6.28
CA TYR A 35 5.35 1.86 5.82
C TYR A 35 5.30 2.37 4.38
N ARG A 36 4.32 1.89 3.59
CA ARG A 36 4.11 2.35 2.22
C ARG A 36 3.82 3.84 2.14
N ASN A 37 3.01 4.34 3.07
CA ASN A 37 2.66 5.76 3.19
C ASN A 37 3.55 6.52 4.19
N GLY A 38 4.79 6.05 4.42
CA GLY A 38 5.70 6.68 5.37
C GLY A 38 6.19 8.07 4.95
N THR A 39 6.24 8.35 3.65
CA THR A 39 6.64 9.64 3.07
C THR A 39 5.47 10.61 2.87
N VAL A 40 4.22 10.13 2.96
CA VAL A 40 3.03 10.94 2.75
C VAL A 40 2.78 11.83 3.96
N LEU A 41 2.53 13.13 3.74
CA LEU A 41 2.30 14.10 4.81
C LEU A 41 0.90 13.97 5.41
N HIS A 42 -0.11 13.78 4.58
CA HIS A 42 -1.51 13.67 4.98
C HIS A 42 -2.18 12.54 4.23
N MET A 43 -2.92 11.69 4.91
CA MET A 43 -3.74 10.68 4.25
C MET A 43 -5.13 11.24 4.00
N HIS A 44 -5.70 10.90 2.85
CA HIS A 44 -7.03 11.36 2.47
C HIS A 44 -7.98 10.19 2.20
N ASN A 45 -9.26 10.51 2.00
CA ASN A 45 -10.31 9.53 1.71
C ASN A 45 -10.50 8.48 2.81
N VAL A 46 -10.32 8.89 4.07
CA VAL A 46 -10.58 8.08 5.27
C VAL A 46 -11.56 8.84 6.16
N ALA A 47 -12.80 8.38 6.21
CA ALA A 47 -13.84 9.03 7.00
C ALA A 47 -13.39 9.21 8.46
N ALA A 48 -13.60 10.41 9.02
CA ALA A 48 -13.14 10.86 10.34
C ALA A 48 -11.62 11.02 10.51
N ASN A 49 -10.80 10.67 9.49
CA ASN A 49 -9.35 10.82 9.49
C ASN A 49 -8.84 11.51 8.20
N ASP A 50 -9.71 12.17 7.45
CA ASP A 50 -9.33 12.91 6.24
C ASP A 50 -8.37 14.05 6.60
N GLY A 51 -7.20 14.10 5.94
CA GLY A 51 -6.12 15.05 6.25
C GLY A 51 -5.24 14.68 7.46
N THR A 52 -5.48 13.55 8.13
CA THR A 52 -4.64 13.10 9.25
C THR A 52 -3.28 12.61 8.75
N PRO A 53 -2.14 13.04 9.34
CA PRO A 53 -0.84 12.46 9.05
C PRO A 53 -0.82 10.94 9.31
N PRO A 54 -0.29 10.11 8.40
CA PRO A 54 -0.22 8.66 8.62
C PRO A 54 0.52 8.25 9.90
N ALA A 55 1.52 9.02 10.31
CA ALA A 55 2.26 8.78 11.55
C ALA A 55 1.37 8.97 12.78
N ASP A 56 0.52 10.01 12.80
CA ASP A 56 -0.39 10.29 13.90
C ASP A 56 -1.48 9.22 14.00
N PHE A 57 -2.02 8.77 12.86
CA PHE A 57 -2.96 7.65 12.83
C PHE A 57 -2.35 6.39 13.48
N ARG A 58 -1.10 6.04 13.13
CA ARG A 58 -0.40 4.89 13.72
C ARG A 58 -0.14 5.09 15.21
N ALA A 59 0.29 6.29 15.62
CA ALA A 59 0.54 6.59 17.03
C ALA A 59 -0.72 6.47 17.89
N ILE A 60 -1.84 7.03 17.42
CA ILE A 60 -3.15 6.92 18.09
C ILE A 60 -3.58 5.46 18.21
N ALA A 61 -3.49 4.69 17.12
CA ALA A 61 -3.87 3.29 17.11
C ALA A 61 -2.98 2.45 18.06
N ARG A 62 -1.67 2.68 18.08
CA ARG A 62 -0.74 2.01 19.03
C ARG A 62 -1.07 2.37 20.48
N ALA A 63 -1.42 3.62 20.78
CA ALA A 63 -1.85 4.04 22.11
C ALA A 63 -3.14 3.33 22.54
N GLN A 64 -4.09 3.15 21.63
CA GLN A 64 -5.31 2.38 21.89
C GLN A 64 -5.01 0.90 22.18
N LEU A 65 -4.03 0.29 21.48
CA LEU A 65 -3.65 -1.10 21.76
C LEU A 65 -3.07 -1.29 23.15
N ALA A 66 -2.42 -0.28 23.73
CA ALA A 66 -1.85 -0.34 25.08
C ALA A 66 -2.90 -0.52 26.19
N GLU A 67 -4.18 -0.24 25.89
CA GLU A 67 -5.29 -0.48 26.83
C GLU A 67 -5.69 -1.97 26.95
N TYR A 68 -5.17 -2.84 26.05
CA TYR A 68 -5.50 -4.27 26.00
C TYR A 68 -4.34 -5.10 26.50
N ALA A 69 -4.46 -5.65 27.73
CA ALA A 69 -3.41 -6.45 28.38
C ALA A 69 -3.03 -7.72 27.60
N ASP A 70 -3.91 -8.21 26.72
CA ASP A 70 -3.70 -9.41 25.92
C ASP A 70 -2.93 -9.10 24.60
N VAL A 71 -2.62 -7.82 24.32
CA VAL A 71 -1.94 -7.38 23.10
C VAL A 71 -0.56 -6.83 23.42
N GLU A 72 0.46 -7.49 22.93
CA GLU A 72 1.84 -6.97 22.94
C GLU A 72 2.17 -6.32 21.60
N VAL A 73 2.77 -5.13 21.61
CA VAL A 73 3.31 -4.47 20.42
C VAL A 73 4.83 -4.42 20.55
N ARG A 74 5.54 -4.95 19.56
CA ARG A 74 7.00 -5.00 19.56
C ARG A 74 7.57 -4.48 18.26
N ASP A 75 8.53 -3.55 18.36
CA ASP A 75 9.30 -3.09 17.22
C ASP A 75 10.35 -4.14 16.89
N ALA A 76 10.07 -4.97 15.91
CA ALA A 76 10.94 -6.06 15.46
C ALA A 76 10.61 -6.45 14.02
N ARG A 77 11.64 -6.81 13.26
CA ARG A 77 11.52 -7.37 11.92
C ARG A 77 11.51 -8.90 12.00
N VAL A 78 10.53 -9.51 11.32
CA VAL A 78 10.49 -10.95 11.09
C VAL A 78 11.31 -11.26 9.84
N GLU A 79 12.19 -12.27 9.93
CA GLU A 79 13.02 -12.74 8.82
C GLU A 79 12.46 -14.04 8.22
N ARG A 80 11.93 -14.91 9.07
CA ARG A 80 11.47 -16.22 8.65
C ARG A 80 10.24 -16.69 9.43
N ILE A 81 9.41 -17.46 8.74
CA ILE A 81 8.23 -18.12 9.31
C ILE A 81 8.32 -19.61 8.97
N ASP A 82 8.24 -20.45 9.98
CA ASP A 82 8.21 -21.91 9.85
C ASP A 82 7.03 -22.50 10.64
N GLY A 83 6.66 -23.74 10.32
CA GLY A 83 5.63 -24.47 11.04
C GLY A 83 4.30 -24.54 10.31
N GLU A 84 3.27 -24.90 11.04
CA GLU A 84 1.92 -25.12 10.53
C GLU A 84 0.86 -24.59 11.51
N GLN A 85 -0.40 -24.66 11.11
CA GLN A 85 -1.52 -24.24 11.94
C GLN A 85 -1.45 -24.86 13.35
N GLY A 86 -1.45 -24.01 14.36
CA GLY A 86 -1.34 -24.38 15.77
C GLY A 86 0.08 -24.29 16.33
N ALA A 87 1.14 -24.27 15.49
CA ALA A 87 2.54 -24.32 15.92
C ALA A 87 3.49 -23.57 14.96
N PHE A 88 3.19 -22.31 14.63
CA PHE A 88 4.11 -21.45 13.88
C PHE A 88 5.24 -20.93 14.77
N THR A 89 6.44 -20.84 14.22
CA THR A 89 7.61 -20.19 14.82
C THR A 89 8.13 -19.12 13.89
N LEU A 90 8.38 -17.92 14.42
CA LEU A 90 8.90 -16.77 13.68
C LEU A 90 10.30 -16.44 14.22
N GLU A 91 11.26 -16.33 13.31
CA GLU A 91 12.61 -15.84 13.61
C GLU A 91 12.64 -14.32 13.40
N LEU A 92 13.20 -13.60 14.36
CA LEU A 92 13.36 -12.15 14.34
C LEU A 92 14.77 -11.78 13.92
N ALA A 93 14.93 -10.58 13.35
CA ALA A 93 16.23 -10.07 12.89
C ALA A 93 17.30 -9.96 13.99
N ASP A 94 16.91 -9.90 15.26
CA ASP A 94 17.80 -9.91 16.41
C ASP A 94 18.25 -11.32 16.85
N GLY A 95 17.78 -12.36 16.14
CA GLY A 95 18.02 -13.78 16.45
C GLY A 95 17.03 -14.38 17.46
N GLY A 96 16.09 -13.57 17.98
CA GLY A 96 15.03 -14.07 18.84
C GLY A 96 13.99 -14.90 18.08
N THR A 97 13.21 -15.69 18.80
CA THR A 97 12.10 -16.45 18.24
C THR A 97 10.83 -16.23 19.02
N VAL A 98 9.69 -16.22 18.31
CA VAL A 98 8.36 -16.16 18.90
C VAL A 98 7.45 -17.21 18.26
N ALA A 99 6.43 -17.69 19.00
CA ALA A 99 5.55 -18.74 18.53
C ALA A 99 4.07 -18.35 18.63
N ALA A 100 3.28 -18.76 17.63
CA ALA A 100 1.84 -18.53 17.58
C ALA A 100 1.07 -19.70 16.99
N ARG A 101 -0.22 -19.76 17.31
CA ARG A 101 -1.15 -20.72 16.70
C ARG A 101 -1.59 -20.28 15.29
N ARG A 102 -1.63 -18.94 15.05
CA ARG A 102 -2.12 -18.32 13.81
C ARG A 102 -1.26 -17.12 13.44
N ILE A 103 -1.28 -16.76 12.15
CA ILE A 103 -0.55 -15.61 11.61
C ILE A 103 -1.47 -14.73 10.77
N VAL A 104 -1.36 -13.41 10.94
CA VAL A 104 -1.88 -12.40 10.02
C VAL A 104 -0.70 -11.70 9.36
N LEU A 105 -0.57 -11.86 8.04
CA LEU A 105 0.37 -11.10 7.22
C LEU A 105 -0.26 -9.73 6.89
N ALA A 106 0.35 -8.64 7.36
CA ALA A 106 -0.05 -7.26 7.10
C ALA A 106 1.16 -6.39 6.70
N THR A 107 2.14 -7.01 6.02
CA THR A 107 3.46 -6.45 5.74
C THR A 107 3.44 -5.32 4.70
N GLY A 108 2.37 -5.17 3.95
CA GLY A 108 2.23 -4.14 2.92
C GLY A 108 3.12 -4.37 1.69
N MET A 109 3.08 -3.39 0.79
CA MET A 109 3.82 -3.40 -0.48
C MET A 109 4.94 -2.35 -0.44
N ALA A 110 5.98 -2.58 -1.23
CA ALA A 110 7.00 -1.59 -1.56
C ALA A 110 6.81 -1.15 -3.01
N ASP A 111 6.87 0.15 -3.25
CA ASP A 111 6.72 0.74 -4.58
C ASP A 111 8.09 0.97 -5.21
N GLU A 112 8.26 0.48 -6.45
CA GLU A 112 9.41 0.73 -7.31
C GLU A 112 9.01 1.80 -8.33
N LEU A 113 9.73 2.91 -8.32
CA LEU A 113 9.50 4.04 -9.21
C LEU A 113 10.35 3.94 -10.46
N PRO A 114 9.93 4.55 -11.58
CA PRO A 114 10.81 4.78 -12.72
C PRO A 114 12.10 5.48 -12.32
N ALA A 115 13.21 5.13 -12.98
CA ALA A 115 14.53 5.70 -12.70
C ALA A 115 14.68 7.11 -13.30
N ILE A 116 13.89 8.07 -12.80
CA ILE A 116 13.93 9.48 -13.19
C ILE A 116 14.55 10.27 -12.05
N SER A 117 15.58 11.09 -12.34
CA SER A 117 16.26 11.89 -11.33
C SER A 117 15.28 12.84 -10.61
N GLY A 118 15.29 12.86 -9.28
CA GLY A 118 14.43 13.67 -8.43
C GLY A 118 13.04 13.10 -8.15
N LEU A 119 12.65 11.99 -8.81
CA LEU A 119 11.31 11.40 -8.59
C LEU A 119 11.19 10.77 -7.19
N GLN A 120 12.23 10.06 -6.75
CA GLN A 120 12.23 9.39 -5.44
C GLN A 120 12.10 10.38 -4.28
N GLU A 121 12.75 11.52 -4.38
CA GLU A 121 12.73 12.60 -3.38
C GLU A 121 11.36 13.26 -3.27
N LEU A 122 10.58 13.24 -4.36
CA LEU A 122 9.24 13.81 -4.41
C LEU A 122 8.12 12.82 -4.09
N TRP A 123 8.44 11.52 -3.92
CA TRP A 123 7.42 10.49 -3.68
C TRP A 123 6.67 10.72 -2.37
N GLY A 124 5.35 10.91 -2.48
CA GLY A 124 4.43 11.22 -1.37
C GLY A 124 4.32 12.71 -1.00
N VAL A 125 5.10 13.60 -1.65
CA VAL A 125 5.05 15.05 -1.35
C VAL A 125 4.86 15.94 -2.58
N GLY A 126 5.07 15.40 -3.78
CA GLY A 126 4.89 16.08 -5.07
C GLY A 126 4.68 15.11 -6.23
N ALA A 127 4.94 13.82 -5.97
CA ALA A 127 4.67 12.74 -6.91
C ALA A 127 3.87 11.64 -6.18
N PHE A 128 2.82 11.14 -6.81
CA PHE A 128 1.79 10.26 -6.24
C PHE A 128 1.40 9.17 -7.23
N SER A 129 0.69 8.14 -6.77
CA SER A 129 0.12 7.12 -7.66
C SER A 129 -1.41 7.03 -7.58
N CYS A 130 -1.99 7.48 -6.48
CA CYS A 130 -3.40 7.26 -6.17
C CYS A 130 -4.23 8.53 -6.44
N PRO A 131 -5.09 8.55 -7.47
CA PRO A 131 -5.94 9.72 -7.75
C PRO A 131 -7.01 9.95 -6.68
N PHE A 132 -7.46 8.91 -5.99
CA PHE A 132 -8.45 9.02 -4.90
C PHE A 132 -7.85 9.54 -3.59
N CYS A 133 -6.52 9.46 -3.45
CA CYS A 133 -5.81 9.89 -2.26
C CYS A 133 -5.35 11.36 -2.39
N ASP A 134 -4.84 11.75 -3.56
CA ASP A 134 -4.10 13.00 -3.74
C ASP A 134 -4.67 13.88 -4.88
N GLY A 135 -5.73 13.43 -5.57
CA GLY A 135 -6.27 14.15 -6.72
C GLY A 135 -6.96 15.47 -6.36
N HIS A 136 -7.65 15.52 -5.21
CA HIS A 136 -8.39 16.69 -4.77
C HIS A 136 -7.47 17.88 -4.46
N GLU A 137 -6.27 17.65 -3.92
CA GLU A 137 -5.27 18.65 -3.54
C GLU A 137 -4.72 19.42 -4.75
N HIS A 138 -4.93 18.83 -5.95
CA HIS A 138 -4.56 19.41 -7.24
C HIS A 138 -5.76 20.02 -8.01
N ALA A 139 -6.90 20.21 -7.32
CA ALA A 139 -8.10 20.74 -7.97
C ALA A 139 -7.85 22.12 -8.63
N GLY A 140 -8.21 22.22 -9.91
CA GLY A 140 -8.05 23.44 -10.72
C GLY A 140 -6.59 23.77 -11.11
N LYS A 141 -5.62 22.92 -10.78
CA LYS A 141 -4.20 23.12 -11.08
C LYS A 141 -3.75 22.22 -12.24
N PRO A 142 -2.67 22.58 -12.98
CA PRO A 142 -2.06 21.70 -13.97
C PRO A 142 -1.29 20.58 -13.31
N ILE A 143 -1.38 19.36 -13.85
CA ILE A 143 -0.61 18.20 -13.37
C ILE A 143 0.13 17.50 -14.52
N ALA A 144 1.12 16.67 -14.15
CA ALA A 144 1.73 15.72 -15.05
C ALA A 144 1.29 14.28 -14.72
N VAL A 145 1.23 13.44 -15.75
CA VAL A 145 1.12 11.98 -15.61
C VAL A 145 2.33 11.35 -16.26
N ILE A 146 3.03 10.46 -15.56
CA ILE A 146 4.18 9.72 -16.10
C ILE A 146 3.85 8.24 -16.17
N GLY A 147 3.91 7.62 -17.35
CA GLY A 147 3.65 6.20 -17.47
C GLY A 147 3.29 5.72 -18.86
N GLU A 148 2.87 4.47 -18.94
CA GLU A 148 2.37 3.83 -20.16
C GLU A 148 1.01 4.40 -20.56
N ALA A 149 0.74 4.46 -21.88
CA ALA A 149 -0.44 5.10 -22.45
C ALA A 149 -1.77 4.60 -21.87
N ALA A 150 -1.95 3.31 -21.73
CA ALA A 150 -3.20 2.73 -21.21
C ALA A 150 -3.48 3.14 -19.75
N ARG A 151 -2.44 3.15 -18.91
CA ARG A 151 -2.55 3.57 -17.50
C ARG A 151 -2.71 5.08 -17.38
N ALA A 152 -2.02 5.86 -18.22
CA ALA A 152 -2.19 7.31 -18.31
C ALA A 152 -3.61 7.68 -18.74
N ALA A 153 -4.18 7.01 -19.74
CA ALA A 153 -5.57 7.20 -20.18
C ALA A 153 -6.57 6.96 -19.04
N HIS A 154 -6.36 5.95 -18.21
CA HIS A 154 -7.18 5.69 -17.03
C HIS A 154 -7.10 6.84 -16.01
N LEU A 155 -5.91 7.37 -15.71
CA LEU A 155 -5.73 8.52 -14.82
C LEU A 155 -6.34 9.79 -15.38
N ILE A 156 -6.24 10.03 -16.69
CA ILE A 156 -6.92 11.15 -17.35
C ILE A 156 -8.44 11.08 -17.11
N GLY A 157 -9.03 9.89 -17.28
CA GLY A 157 -10.46 9.67 -17.03
C GLY A 157 -10.90 10.00 -15.60
N LEU A 158 -10.05 9.72 -14.62
CA LEU A 158 -10.32 9.98 -13.20
C LEU A 158 -10.06 11.44 -12.81
N LEU A 159 -8.96 12.02 -13.26
CA LEU A 159 -8.49 13.35 -12.84
C LEU A 159 -8.99 14.52 -13.72
N GLY A 160 -9.41 14.25 -14.95
CA GLY A 160 -9.74 15.29 -15.92
C GLY A 160 -10.89 16.23 -15.54
N ARG A 161 -11.73 15.85 -14.56
CA ARG A 161 -12.76 16.73 -13.99
C ARG A 161 -12.30 17.51 -12.76
N ILE A 162 -11.12 17.17 -12.24
CA ILE A 162 -10.59 17.74 -11.00
C ILE A 162 -9.58 18.83 -11.32
N VAL A 163 -8.66 18.55 -12.25
CA VAL A 163 -7.51 19.41 -12.57
C VAL A 163 -7.78 20.31 -13.77
N SER A 164 -6.97 21.37 -13.96
CA SER A 164 -7.15 22.32 -15.07
C SER A 164 -6.59 21.78 -16.39
N SER A 165 -5.51 21.01 -16.35
CA SER A 165 -4.89 20.38 -17.51
C SER A 165 -3.98 19.21 -17.10
N ILE A 166 -3.77 18.28 -18.04
CA ILE A 166 -2.90 17.11 -17.84
C ILE A 166 -1.87 17.08 -18.96
N THR A 167 -0.59 17.03 -18.59
CA THR A 167 0.50 16.73 -19.53
C THR A 167 0.99 15.32 -19.27
N VAL A 168 1.01 14.47 -20.30
CA VAL A 168 1.43 13.07 -20.19
C VAL A 168 2.81 12.90 -20.73
N PHE A 169 3.68 12.26 -19.94
CA PHE A 169 5.06 11.92 -20.28
C PHE A 169 5.21 10.40 -20.37
N PRO A 170 5.89 9.85 -21.38
CA PRO A 170 6.29 8.45 -21.36
C PRO A 170 7.32 8.20 -20.25
N THR A 171 7.41 6.96 -19.78
CA THR A 171 8.44 6.57 -18.81
C THR A 171 9.83 6.58 -19.43
N GLU A 172 9.91 6.17 -20.70
CA GLU A 172 11.13 6.14 -21.50
C GLU A 172 10.81 6.51 -22.97
N GLY A 173 11.75 7.15 -23.64
CA GLY A 173 11.65 7.48 -25.07
C GLY A 173 10.44 8.36 -25.41
N SER A 174 9.59 7.88 -26.32
CA SER A 174 8.38 8.57 -26.79
C SER A 174 7.22 7.59 -26.94
N PHE A 175 5.98 8.10 -26.92
CA PHE A 175 4.80 7.29 -27.25
C PHE A 175 4.76 6.92 -28.74
N ALA A 176 4.19 5.76 -29.06
CA ALA A 176 3.76 5.44 -30.41
C ALA A 176 2.69 6.43 -30.89
N GLU A 177 2.57 6.63 -32.19
CA GLU A 177 1.63 7.61 -32.77
C GLU A 177 0.17 7.31 -32.40
N GLU A 178 -0.22 6.04 -32.35
CA GLU A 178 -1.56 5.60 -31.95
C GLU A 178 -1.87 5.93 -30.48
N ASP A 179 -0.90 5.69 -29.59
CA ASP A 179 -1.01 6.01 -28.17
C ASP A 179 -1.10 7.52 -27.95
N ARG A 180 -0.27 8.29 -28.66
CA ARG A 180 -0.31 9.76 -28.65
C ARG A 180 -1.69 10.27 -29.06
N ALA A 181 -2.18 9.82 -30.22
CA ALA A 181 -3.49 10.22 -30.71
C ALA A 181 -4.63 9.89 -29.73
N THR A 182 -4.54 8.73 -29.05
CA THR A 182 -5.50 8.31 -28.02
C THR A 182 -5.47 9.24 -26.82
N LEU A 183 -4.32 9.59 -26.30
CA LEU A 183 -4.15 10.48 -25.15
C LEU A 183 -4.59 11.91 -25.46
N GLU A 184 -4.27 12.42 -26.66
CA GLU A 184 -4.70 13.75 -27.15
C GLU A 184 -6.22 13.82 -27.33
N ALA A 185 -6.85 12.74 -27.82
CA ALA A 185 -8.30 12.65 -27.95
C ALA A 185 -9.02 12.69 -26.58
N LEU A 186 -8.35 12.29 -25.50
CA LEU A 186 -8.83 12.43 -24.13
C LEU A 186 -8.59 13.83 -23.54
N GLY A 187 -8.02 14.77 -24.30
CA GLY A 187 -7.77 16.14 -23.90
C GLY A 187 -6.45 16.39 -23.17
N ALA A 188 -5.53 15.43 -23.18
CA ALA A 188 -4.21 15.62 -22.61
C ALA A 188 -3.23 16.29 -23.58
N VAL A 189 -2.26 17.02 -23.05
CA VAL A 189 -1.05 17.41 -23.79
C VAL A 189 -0.07 16.26 -23.70
N VAL A 190 0.49 15.81 -24.83
CA VAL A 190 1.41 14.67 -24.84
C VAL A 190 2.84 15.15 -25.13
N ALA A 191 3.73 14.95 -24.17
CA ALA A 191 5.14 15.28 -24.30
C ALA A 191 5.82 14.40 -25.38
N SER A 192 6.81 14.95 -26.07
CA SER A 192 7.55 14.24 -27.12
C SER A 192 8.57 13.27 -26.58
N SER A 193 9.03 13.47 -25.35
CA SER A 193 10.03 12.61 -24.69
C SER A 193 9.78 12.44 -23.20
N SER A 194 10.45 11.44 -22.61
CA SER A 194 10.45 11.20 -21.17
C SER A 194 11.19 12.31 -20.41
N PRO A 195 10.83 12.54 -19.12
CA PRO A 195 11.58 13.44 -18.26
C PRO A 195 13.00 12.93 -17.99
N LEU A 196 13.97 13.82 -18.05
CA LEU A 196 15.36 13.58 -17.65
C LEU A 196 15.55 13.80 -16.14
N SER A 197 14.88 14.82 -15.62
CA SER A 197 14.89 15.16 -14.19
C SER A 197 13.62 15.86 -13.75
N ILE A 198 13.38 15.79 -12.45
CA ILE A 198 12.24 16.41 -11.80
C ILE A 198 12.74 17.16 -10.58
N ALA A 199 12.30 18.40 -10.41
CA ALA A 199 12.64 19.22 -9.25
C ALA A 199 11.37 19.90 -8.71
N ARG A 200 11.37 20.25 -7.41
CA ARG A 200 10.28 21.01 -6.78
C ARG A 200 10.81 22.26 -6.13
N GLU A 201 10.16 23.37 -6.41
CA GLU A 201 10.40 24.66 -5.74
C GLU A 201 9.05 25.22 -5.23
N GLY A 202 8.91 25.26 -3.93
CA GLY A 202 7.61 25.61 -3.31
C GLY A 202 6.50 24.66 -3.70
N GLU A 203 5.45 25.17 -4.34
CA GLU A 203 4.31 24.37 -4.85
C GLU A 203 4.46 23.95 -6.32
N THR A 204 5.53 24.36 -6.99
CA THR A 204 5.76 24.07 -8.40
C THR A 204 6.70 22.88 -8.55
N VAL A 205 6.29 21.92 -9.38
CA VAL A 205 7.12 20.80 -9.81
C VAL A 205 7.50 21.03 -11.26
N THR A 206 8.79 21.04 -11.56
CA THR A 206 9.34 21.21 -12.91
C THR A 206 9.89 19.90 -13.42
N LEU A 207 9.41 19.46 -14.60
CA LEU A 207 9.93 18.32 -15.33
C LEU A 207 10.80 18.85 -16.47
N THR A 208 12.07 18.48 -16.49
CA THR A 208 13.01 18.84 -17.57
C THR A 208 13.09 17.70 -18.56
N THR A 209 12.91 17.98 -19.85
CA THR A 209 13.04 17.05 -20.97
C THR A 209 14.13 17.53 -21.94
N ALA A 210 14.40 16.78 -22.99
CA ALA A 210 15.33 17.17 -24.04
C ALA A 210 14.84 18.42 -24.82
N GLU A 211 13.52 18.65 -24.89
CA GLU A 211 12.89 19.73 -25.63
C GLU A 211 12.59 20.97 -24.78
N GLY A 212 12.74 20.90 -23.47
CA GLY A 212 12.48 22.01 -22.55
C GLY A 212 11.89 21.58 -21.22
N GLU A 213 11.24 22.52 -20.55
CA GLU A 213 10.67 22.33 -19.21
C GLU A 213 9.15 22.44 -19.23
N ALA A 214 8.52 21.64 -18.35
CA ALA A 214 7.11 21.74 -18.05
C ALA A 214 6.93 21.97 -16.53
N SER A 215 6.13 22.98 -16.16
CA SER A 215 5.83 23.30 -14.76
C SER A 215 4.40 22.90 -14.41
N VAL A 216 4.24 22.14 -13.33
CA VAL A 216 2.96 21.59 -12.85
C VAL A 216 2.85 21.71 -11.34
N ALA A 217 1.66 21.47 -10.77
CA ALA A 217 1.45 21.45 -9.33
C ALA A 217 1.78 20.09 -8.69
N GLY A 218 1.75 19.00 -9.48
CA GLY A 218 2.05 17.66 -8.98
C GLY A 218 2.11 16.65 -10.11
N ILE A 219 2.61 15.47 -9.78
CA ILE A 219 2.82 14.38 -10.73
C ILE A 219 2.05 13.14 -10.26
N PHE A 220 1.36 12.47 -11.18
CA PHE A 220 0.79 11.14 -10.96
C PHE A 220 1.56 10.10 -11.77
N VAL A 221 2.19 9.15 -11.06
CA VAL A 221 3.03 8.10 -11.68
C VAL A 221 2.16 6.87 -11.95
N ALA A 222 1.86 6.61 -13.21
CA ALA A 222 1.05 5.49 -13.67
C ALA A 222 1.87 4.18 -13.83
N SER A 223 3.20 4.26 -13.79
CA SER A 223 4.13 3.15 -14.03
C SER A 223 4.78 2.60 -12.75
N VAL A 224 4.18 2.85 -11.58
CA VAL A 224 4.66 2.26 -10.32
C VAL A 224 4.49 0.75 -10.33
N VAL A 225 5.56 0.04 -10.00
CA VAL A 225 5.53 -1.41 -9.78
C VAL A 225 5.53 -1.66 -8.27
N SER A 226 4.51 -2.36 -7.78
CA SER A 226 4.42 -2.71 -6.37
C SER A 226 4.83 -4.16 -6.15
N ARG A 227 5.71 -4.41 -5.16
CA ARG A 227 6.17 -5.74 -4.76
C ARG A 227 5.82 -6.02 -3.32
N GLN A 228 5.67 -7.29 -2.98
CA GLN A 228 5.57 -7.73 -1.58
C GLN A 228 6.78 -7.21 -0.80
N ARG A 229 6.56 -6.53 0.33
CA ARG A 229 7.66 -5.98 1.14
C ARG A 229 8.47 -7.07 1.84
N ALA A 230 7.86 -8.20 2.13
CA ALA A 230 8.48 -9.33 2.80
C ALA A 230 8.27 -10.63 2.01
N PRO A 231 9.21 -11.61 2.09
CA PRO A 231 9.19 -12.83 1.27
C PRO A 231 8.26 -13.91 1.81
N PHE A 232 7.35 -13.60 2.73
CA PHE A 232 6.57 -14.63 3.45
C PHE A 232 5.58 -15.38 2.57
N ALA A 233 5.09 -14.76 1.48
CA ALA A 233 4.24 -15.45 0.52
C ALA A 233 5.00 -16.60 -0.16
N GLU A 234 6.24 -16.38 -0.55
CA GLU A 234 7.12 -17.40 -1.14
C GLU A 234 7.56 -18.43 -0.09
N GLN A 235 8.00 -18.00 1.09
CA GLN A 235 8.45 -18.89 2.18
C GLN A 235 7.37 -19.90 2.59
N LEU A 236 6.12 -19.46 2.62
CA LEU A 236 4.97 -20.28 3.02
C LEU A 236 4.28 -20.99 1.84
N GLY A 237 4.70 -20.74 0.60
CA GLY A 237 4.09 -21.30 -0.59
C GLY A 237 2.62 -20.87 -0.80
N LEU A 238 2.31 -19.60 -0.52
CA LEU A 238 0.95 -19.07 -0.67
C LEU A 238 0.55 -18.96 -2.13
N ALA A 239 -0.74 -19.19 -2.43
CA ALA A 239 -1.29 -18.93 -3.74
C ALA A 239 -1.25 -17.43 -4.06
N MET A 240 -0.73 -17.08 -5.25
CA MET A 240 -0.56 -15.72 -5.72
C MET A 240 -1.44 -15.43 -6.93
N LEU A 241 -1.97 -14.24 -7.00
CA LEU A 241 -2.71 -13.74 -8.16
C LEU A 241 -1.76 -13.12 -9.21
N PRO A 242 -2.20 -13.00 -10.48
CA PRO A 242 -1.39 -12.35 -11.53
C PRO A 242 -0.99 -10.90 -11.21
N SER A 243 -1.70 -10.24 -10.30
CA SER A 243 -1.38 -8.90 -9.78
C SER A 243 -0.14 -8.87 -8.86
N GLY A 244 0.42 -10.02 -8.48
CA GLY A 244 1.47 -10.15 -7.46
C GLY A 244 0.97 -10.10 -6.01
N ALA A 245 -0.36 -10.05 -5.81
CA ALA A 245 -0.96 -10.10 -4.49
C ALA A 245 -1.24 -11.54 -4.05
N ILE A 246 -1.29 -11.76 -2.74
CA ILE A 246 -1.71 -13.05 -2.15
C ILE A 246 -3.20 -13.24 -2.40
N GLU A 247 -3.60 -14.41 -2.89
CA GLU A 247 -5.00 -14.77 -3.02
C GLU A 247 -5.61 -15.07 -1.65
N ILE A 248 -6.77 -14.44 -1.38
CA ILE A 248 -7.50 -14.60 -0.12
C ILE A 248 -8.99 -14.83 -0.35
N ASP A 249 -9.64 -15.45 0.63
CA ASP A 249 -11.09 -15.51 0.72
C ASP A 249 -11.73 -14.27 1.38
N ASP A 250 -13.03 -14.32 1.66
CA ASP A 250 -13.79 -13.22 2.27
C ASP A 250 -13.35 -12.87 3.69
N PHE A 251 -12.67 -13.77 4.41
CA PHE A 251 -12.10 -13.56 5.73
C PHE A 251 -10.58 -13.35 5.72
N GLY A 252 -9.98 -13.08 4.56
CA GLY A 252 -8.55 -12.92 4.43
C GLY A 252 -7.73 -14.20 4.57
N ARG A 253 -8.36 -15.40 4.57
CA ARG A 253 -7.63 -16.66 4.68
C ARG A 253 -6.90 -16.93 3.37
N THR A 254 -5.65 -17.37 3.49
CA THR A 254 -4.79 -17.75 2.37
C THR A 254 -4.95 -19.25 2.02
N SER A 255 -4.19 -19.73 1.05
CA SER A 255 -4.12 -21.16 0.71
C SER A 255 -3.49 -22.04 1.80
N VAL A 256 -2.84 -21.45 2.80
CA VAL A 256 -2.19 -22.15 3.92
C VAL A 256 -3.02 -21.98 5.18
N ALA A 257 -3.41 -23.11 5.78
CA ALA A 257 -4.20 -23.14 7.00
C ALA A 257 -3.50 -22.39 8.14
N GLY A 258 -4.25 -21.59 8.89
CA GLY A 258 -3.71 -20.79 9.99
C GLY A 258 -3.02 -19.49 9.59
N VAL A 259 -2.90 -19.20 8.28
CA VAL A 259 -2.33 -17.96 7.75
C VAL A 259 -3.40 -17.15 7.05
N SER A 260 -3.55 -15.89 7.45
CA SER A 260 -4.36 -14.87 6.77
C SER A 260 -3.48 -13.74 6.26
N ALA A 261 -3.95 -13.01 5.24
CA ALA A 261 -3.30 -11.81 4.73
C ALA A 261 -4.30 -10.66 4.63
N ALA A 262 -3.83 -9.43 4.93
CA ALA A 262 -4.67 -8.25 4.97
C ALA A 262 -3.94 -6.99 4.50
N GLY A 263 -4.70 -6.04 3.95
CA GLY A 263 -4.19 -4.79 3.38
C GLY A 263 -3.69 -4.97 1.95
N ASP A 264 -2.77 -4.11 1.53
CA ASP A 264 -2.33 -3.98 0.13
C ASP A 264 -1.70 -5.24 -0.45
N ILE A 265 -1.26 -6.18 0.40
CA ILE A 265 -0.57 -7.41 -0.02
C ILE A 265 -1.51 -8.49 -0.59
N ALA A 266 -2.81 -8.35 -0.39
CA ALA A 266 -3.75 -9.42 -0.69
C ALA A 266 -5.07 -8.90 -1.28
N HIS A 267 -5.69 -9.68 -2.15
CA HIS A 267 -7.08 -9.46 -2.56
C HIS A 267 -7.75 -10.77 -3.02
N ARG A 268 -9.07 -10.71 -3.13
CA ARG A 268 -9.87 -11.83 -3.67
C ARG A 268 -9.71 -11.93 -5.18
N ALA A 269 -9.70 -13.13 -5.73
CA ALA A 269 -9.62 -13.35 -7.18
C ALA A 269 -10.77 -12.69 -7.98
N SER A 270 -11.90 -12.38 -7.33
CA SER A 270 -13.02 -11.65 -7.95
C SER A 270 -12.76 -10.17 -8.22
N LEU A 271 -11.71 -9.59 -7.64
CA LEU A 271 -11.32 -8.20 -7.87
C LEU A 271 -10.27 -8.11 -8.98
N PRO A 272 -10.31 -7.07 -9.82
CA PRO A 272 -9.38 -6.92 -10.95
C PRO A 272 -7.94 -6.61 -10.51
N GLY A 273 -7.71 -6.24 -9.26
CA GLY A 273 -6.42 -5.91 -8.68
C GLY A 273 -6.53 -5.53 -7.21
N ALA A 274 -5.39 -5.31 -6.58
CA ALA A 274 -5.32 -4.80 -5.22
C ALA A 274 -5.82 -3.36 -5.18
N MET A 275 -6.81 -3.10 -4.33
CA MET A 275 -7.32 -1.75 -4.07
C MET A 275 -6.63 -1.19 -2.83
N ALA A 276 -5.47 -0.56 -3.02
CA ALA A 276 -4.69 0.00 -1.94
C ALA A 276 -5.38 1.27 -1.38
N ALA A 277 -5.92 1.15 -0.18
CA ALA A 277 -6.52 2.26 0.56
C ALA A 277 -6.52 1.97 2.06
N VAL A 278 -6.32 3.02 2.88
CA VAL A 278 -6.29 2.88 4.35
C VAL A 278 -7.61 2.29 4.88
N ALA A 279 -8.75 2.78 4.40
CA ALA A 279 -10.07 2.30 4.82
C ALA A 279 -10.27 0.80 4.50
N LEU A 280 -9.83 0.35 3.32
CA LEU A 280 -9.91 -1.06 2.92
C LEU A 280 -8.93 -1.91 3.72
N ALA A 281 -7.73 -1.40 3.99
CA ALA A 281 -6.74 -2.09 4.82
C ALA A 281 -7.25 -2.31 6.25
N VAL A 282 -7.88 -1.29 6.86
CA VAL A 282 -8.54 -1.40 8.17
C VAL A 282 -9.63 -2.49 8.14
N ALA A 283 -10.53 -2.46 7.16
CA ALA A 283 -11.58 -3.47 7.02
C ALA A 283 -11.01 -4.88 6.84
N ALA A 284 -9.98 -5.04 6.01
CA ALA A 284 -9.33 -6.33 5.77
C ALA A 284 -8.67 -6.89 7.04
N GLY A 285 -7.99 -6.03 7.82
CA GLY A 285 -7.39 -6.43 9.10
C GLY A 285 -8.41 -6.93 10.10
N GLN A 286 -9.58 -6.27 10.19
CA GLN A 286 -10.68 -6.71 11.03
C GLN A 286 -11.21 -8.08 10.60
N LEU A 287 -11.45 -8.29 9.29
CA LEU A 287 -11.95 -9.55 8.76
C LEU A 287 -10.98 -10.72 9.02
N ALA A 288 -9.68 -10.52 8.80
CA ALA A 288 -8.66 -11.52 9.09
C ALA A 288 -8.65 -11.93 10.57
N ALA A 289 -8.72 -10.96 11.48
CA ALA A 289 -8.79 -11.24 12.91
C ALA A 289 -10.07 -11.99 13.29
N VAL A 290 -11.24 -11.60 12.76
CA VAL A 290 -12.52 -12.29 12.99
C VAL A 290 -12.43 -13.74 12.49
N GLY A 291 -11.84 -14.00 11.33
CA GLY A 291 -11.64 -15.34 10.79
C GLY A 291 -10.81 -16.24 11.73
N HIS A 292 -9.73 -15.70 12.31
CA HIS A 292 -8.92 -16.43 13.29
C HIS A 292 -9.62 -16.66 14.61
N ILE A 293 -10.36 -15.67 15.13
CA ILE A 293 -11.16 -15.82 16.35
C ILE A 293 -12.17 -16.95 16.20
N GLN A 294 -12.91 -16.99 15.08
CA GLN A 294 -13.85 -18.05 14.80
C GLN A 294 -13.19 -19.44 14.69
N SER A 295 -12.05 -19.51 14.03
CA SER A 295 -11.26 -20.75 13.92
C SER A 295 -10.79 -21.26 15.29
N LEU A 296 -10.28 -20.38 16.15
CA LEU A 296 -9.84 -20.74 17.50
C LEU A 296 -11.01 -21.19 18.39
N MET A 297 -12.17 -20.53 18.28
CA MET A 297 -13.39 -20.96 19.00
C MET A 297 -13.82 -22.37 18.59
N ALA A 298 -13.75 -22.71 17.31
CA ALA A 298 -14.11 -24.05 16.82
C ALA A 298 -13.17 -25.15 17.33
N GLU A 299 -11.95 -24.81 17.72
CA GLU A 299 -10.98 -25.72 18.33
C GLU A 299 -11.15 -25.86 19.86
N GLY A 300 -12.09 -25.14 20.46
CA GLY A 300 -12.33 -25.17 21.91
C GLY A 300 -11.32 -24.37 22.72
N ALA A 301 -10.71 -23.38 22.08
CA ALA A 301 -9.68 -22.53 22.68
C ALA A 301 -10.21 -21.11 22.96
#